data_9190a29d9d00121394fadf3a2453cf01
#
_entry.id   9190a29d9d00121394fadf3a2453cf01
#
_cell.length_a   1.000
_cell.length_b   1.000
_cell.length_c   1.000
_cell.angle_alpha   90.00
_cell.angle_beta   90.00
_cell.angle_gamma   90.00
#
_symmetry.space_group_name_H-M   'P 1'
#
loop_
_entity.id
_entity.type
_entity.pdbx_description
1 polymer ?
#
loop_
_entity_poly.entity_id
_entity_poly.type
_entity_poly.pdbx_seq_one_letter_code
_entity_poly.pdbx_strand_id
1 'polypeptide(L)'
;AWNEPVGEYRNHTYQGVFIVSQPLYTGGALNAQHKIAKADEKLNQLNEELTIDQIHYQSDAVYWNASASQAMLQAADKYQSIVKQQYDIIQDRFNDGMISRTDLLMISTRLKEAELQYIKARQNYTLALQKLNILMGEEPNNPVDSLYTIDTASAPVQILSLENVLQRRAD
;
A
#
# COMPACT_ATOMS: atom_id res chain seq x y z
N ALA A 1 58.67 -49.43 46.14
CA ALA A 1 58.71 -48.03 45.78
C ALA A 1 57.43 -47.68 45.01
N TRP A 2 56.47 -47.02 45.66
CA TRP A 2 55.24 -46.53 45.08
C TRP A 2 55.43 -45.07 44.73
N ASN A 3 55.51 -44.77 43.47
CA ASN A 3 55.58 -43.37 42.97
C ASN A 3 54.18 -43.07 42.41
N GLU A 4 53.28 -42.58 43.25
CA GLU A 4 52.00 -42.04 42.76
C GLU A 4 52.22 -40.63 42.21
N PRO A 5 51.69 -40.34 41.05
CA PRO A 5 51.76 -38.98 40.51
C PRO A 5 50.91 -38.06 41.38
N VAL A 6 51.50 -37.07 41.98
CA VAL A 6 50.81 -35.99 42.69
C VAL A 6 49.96 -35.24 41.64
N GLY A 7 48.64 -35.36 41.79
CA GLY A 7 47.70 -34.67 40.91
C GLY A 7 47.93 -33.17 40.95
N GLU A 8 48.08 -32.57 39.80
CA GLU A 8 48.16 -31.16 39.58
C GLU A 8 46.84 -30.48 39.97
N TYR A 9 46.80 -29.89 41.16
CA TYR A 9 45.64 -29.07 41.56
C TYR A 9 45.62 -27.78 40.73
N ARG A 10 44.77 -27.73 39.70
CA ARG A 10 44.47 -26.51 38.98
C ARG A 10 43.61 -25.60 39.86
N ASN A 11 44.25 -24.67 40.53
CA ASN A 11 43.55 -23.55 41.21
C ASN A 11 42.91 -22.63 40.16
N HIS A 12 41.62 -22.71 40.03
CA HIS A 12 40.85 -21.72 39.23
C HIS A 12 40.53 -20.54 40.15
N THR A 13 41.21 -19.41 39.91
CA THR A 13 40.90 -18.17 40.61
C THR A 13 39.96 -17.36 39.77
N TYR A 14 38.74 -17.09 40.25
CA TYR A 14 37.76 -16.21 39.62
C TYR A 14 37.84 -14.86 40.31
N GLN A 15 38.12 -13.80 39.53
CA GLN A 15 38.10 -12.41 40.01
C GLN A 15 36.98 -11.64 39.32
N GLY A 16 36.06 -11.05 40.09
CA GLY A 16 35.07 -10.10 39.63
C GLY A 16 35.46 -8.69 40.11
N VAL A 17 35.59 -7.75 39.17
CA VAL A 17 35.90 -6.33 39.49
C VAL A 17 34.69 -5.49 39.13
N PHE A 18 34.17 -4.72 40.08
CA PHE A 18 33.17 -3.68 39.85
C PHE A 18 33.86 -2.32 39.85
N ILE A 19 33.80 -1.65 38.71
CA ILE A 19 34.37 -0.28 38.56
C ILE A 19 33.22 0.69 38.39
N VAL A 20 33.08 1.65 39.30
CA VAL A 20 32.16 2.80 39.18
C VAL A 20 33.00 4.04 38.90
N SER A 21 32.77 4.65 37.74
CA SER A 21 33.44 5.88 37.31
C SER A 21 32.44 6.99 37.17
N GLN A 22 32.59 8.08 37.96
CA GLN A 22 31.75 9.26 37.86
C GLN A 22 32.62 10.48 37.54
N PRO A 23 32.50 11.08 36.36
CA PRO A 23 33.19 12.32 36.04
C PRO A 23 32.60 13.48 36.86
N LEU A 24 33.43 14.19 37.59
CA LEU A 24 33.01 15.33 38.41
C LEU A 24 32.89 16.63 37.62
N TYR A 25 33.69 16.78 36.57
CA TYR A 25 33.64 17.96 35.69
C TYR A 25 34.07 17.60 34.26
N THR A 26 33.20 17.95 33.28
CA THR A 26 33.43 17.64 31.86
C THR A 26 33.36 18.88 30.95
N GLY A 27 33.56 20.09 31.51
CA GLY A 27 33.52 21.32 30.71
C GLY A 27 32.15 21.56 29.99
N GLY A 28 31.06 21.09 30.55
CA GLY A 28 29.72 21.25 29.96
C GLY A 28 29.31 20.14 28.96
N ALA A 29 30.20 19.19 28.65
CA ALA A 29 29.92 18.12 27.68
C ALA A 29 28.71 17.26 28.08
N LEU A 30 28.53 16.92 29.35
CA LEU A 30 27.37 16.18 29.87
C LEU A 30 26.07 16.94 29.67
N ASN A 31 26.03 18.25 29.89
CA ASN A 31 24.86 19.08 29.65
C ASN A 31 24.54 19.17 28.15
N ALA A 32 25.54 19.23 27.28
CA ALA A 32 25.37 19.23 25.85
C ALA A 32 24.80 17.86 25.37
N GLN A 33 25.35 16.75 25.85
CA GLN A 33 24.85 15.42 25.56
C GLN A 33 23.39 15.22 26.01
N HIS A 34 23.04 15.72 27.21
CA HIS A 34 21.67 15.66 27.69
C HIS A 34 20.70 16.44 26.77
N LYS A 35 21.09 17.64 26.30
CA LYS A 35 20.30 18.42 25.35
C LYS A 35 20.16 17.72 24.01
N ILE A 36 21.23 17.09 23.49
CA ILE A 36 21.19 16.29 22.28
C ILE A 36 20.23 15.12 22.46
N ALA A 37 20.34 14.32 23.51
CA ALA A 37 19.48 13.18 23.76
C ALA A 37 18.00 13.59 23.86
N LYS A 38 17.70 14.74 24.47
CA LYS A 38 16.34 15.28 24.54
C LYS A 38 15.82 15.76 23.18
N ALA A 39 16.70 16.32 22.35
CA ALA A 39 16.33 16.69 20.98
C ALA A 39 16.09 15.45 20.10
N ASP A 40 16.91 14.40 20.28
CA ASP A 40 16.74 13.12 19.58
C ASP A 40 15.46 12.40 19.99
N GLU A 41 15.09 12.45 21.28
CA GLU A 41 13.81 11.94 21.75
C GLU A 41 12.64 12.63 21.02
N LYS A 42 12.64 13.96 20.96
CA LYS A 42 11.61 14.72 20.25
C LYS A 42 11.60 14.42 18.74
N LEU A 43 12.77 14.28 18.14
CA LEU A 43 12.90 13.92 16.73
C LEU A 43 12.30 12.54 16.45
N ASN A 44 12.55 11.57 17.33
CA ASN A 44 11.98 10.23 17.18
C ASN A 44 10.44 10.22 17.35
N GLN A 45 9.90 11.02 18.28
CA GLN A 45 8.45 11.21 18.42
C GLN A 45 7.81 11.78 17.14
N LEU A 46 8.42 12.81 16.55
CA LEU A 46 7.94 13.40 15.30
C LEU A 46 8.08 12.43 14.12
N ASN A 47 9.12 11.61 14.09
CA ASN A 47 9.25 10.55 13.07
C ASN A 47 8.20 9.45 13.22
N GLU A 48 7.80 9.12 14.44
CA GLU A 48 6.69 8.19 14.71
C GLU A 48 5.37 8.76 14.16
N GLU A 49 5.04 10.02 14.48
CA GLU A 49 3.85 10.70 13.95
C GLU A 49 3.86 10.72 12.41
N LEU A 50 5.00 11.09 11.81
CA LEU A 50 5.16 11.09 10.35
C LEU A 50 4.92 9.70 9.75
N THR A 51 5.43 8.66 10.40
CA THR A 51 5.27 7.28 9.94
C THR A 51 3.79 6.85 10.00
N ILE A 52 3.08 7.22 11.06
CA ILE A 52 1.65 6.96 11.19
C ILE A 52 0.87 7.65 10.06
N ASP A 53 1.16 8.92 9.81
CA ASP A 53 0.51 9.68 8.72
C ASP A 53 0.80 9.07 7.34
N GLN A 54 2.02 8.61 7.12
CA GLN A 54 2.38 7.91 5.87
C GLN A 54 1.61 6.60 5.70
N ILE A 55 1.44 5.82 6.77
CA ILE A 55 0.66 4.59 6.73
C ILE A 55 -0.80 4.89 6.41
N HIS A 56 -1.40 5.90 7.05
CA HIS A 56 -2.76 6.33 6.75
C HIS A 56 -2.92 6.73 5.29
N TYR A 57 -2.03 7.58 4.79
CA TYR A 57 -2.05 8.00 3.38
C TYR A 57 -1.93 6.82 2.40
N GLN A 58 -1.01 5.89 2.68
CA GLN A 58 -0.83 4.69 1.84
C GLN A 58 -2.07 3.79 1.88
N SER A 59 -2.67 3.63 3.05
CA SER A 59 -3.88 2.81 3.21
C SER A 59 -5.05 3.39 2.42
N ASP A 60 -5.25 4.70 2.52
CA ASP A 60 -6.29 5.40 1.77
C ASP A 60 -6.04 5.29 0.26
N ALA A 61 -4.81 5.52 -0.19
CA ALA A 61 -4.45 5.45 -1.60
C ALA A 61 -4.68 4.04 -2.19
N VAL A 62 -4.33 2.98 -1.47
CA VAL A 62 -4.53 1.60 -1.91
C VAL A 62 -6.01 1.25 -1.92
N TYR A 63 -6.78 1.64 -0.90
CA TYR A 63 -8.21 1.41 -0.82
C TYR A 63 -8.97 2.08 -1.98
N TRP A 64 -8.72 3.37 -2.20
CA TRP A 64 -9.38 4.12 -3.28
C TRP A 64 -8.96 3.64 -4.67
N ASN A 65 -7.74 3.16 -4.83
CA ASN A 65 -7.30 2.53 -6.08
C ASN A 65 -8.07 1.22 -6.35
N ALA A 66 -8.30 0.40 -5.32
CA ALA A 66 -9.09 -0.82 -5.44
C ALA A 66 -10.56 -0.51 -5.78
N SER A 67 -11.16 0.48 -5.11
CA SER A 67 -12.53 0.96 -5.39
C SER A 67 -12.67 1.51 -6.83
N ALA A 68 -11.74 2.33 -7.28
CA ALA A 68 -11.71 2.85 -8.65
C ALA A 68 -11.55 1.75 -9.69
N SER A 69 -10.70 0.75 -9.42
CA SER A 69 -10.50 -0.40 -10.30
C SER A 69 -11.76 -1.26 -10.40
N GLN A 70 -12.53 -1.39 -9.33
CA GLN A 70 -13.84 -2.06 -9.33
C GLN A 70 -14.84 -1.32 -10.24
N ALA A 71 -14.93 0.00 -10.11
CA ALA A 71 -15.80 0.82 -10.96
C ALA A 71 -15.42 0.72 -12.44
N MET A 72 -14.11 0.73 -12.74
CA MET A 72 -13.61 0.52 -14.10
C MET A 72 -13.96 -0.86 -14.66
N LEU A 73 -13.88 -1.92 -13.84
CA LEU A 73 -14.29 -3.26 -14.25
C LEU A 73 -15.78 -3.31 -14.60
N GLN A 74 -16.64 -2.71 -13.76
CA GLN A 74 -18.08 -2.63 -14.02
C GLN A 74 -18.40 -1.85 -15.31
N ALA A 75 -17.68 -0.74 -15.55
CA ALA A 75 -17.82 0.04 -16.77
C ALA A 75 -17.39 -0.74 -18.02
N ALA A 76 -16.27 -1.47 -17.94
CA ALA A 76 -15.75 -2.29 -19.03
C ALA A 76 -16.71 -3.48 -19.34
N ASP A 77 -17.29 -4.10 -18.32
CA ASP A 77 -18.28 -5.18 -18.47
C ASP A 77 -19.55 -4.67 -19.22
N LYS A 78 -20.08 -3.53 -18.77
CA LYS A 78 -21.22 -2.89 -19.46
C LYS A 78 -20.89 -2.51 -20.90
N TYR A 79 -19.70 -1.96 -21.13
CA TYR A 79 -19.26 -1.60 -22.47
C TYR A 79 -19.16 -2.82 -23.40
N GLN A 80 -18.52 -3.89 -22.92
CA GLN A 80 -18.43 -5.15 -23.66
C GLN A 80 -19.84 -5.70 -24.01
N SER A 81 -20.75 -5.69 -23.05
CA SER A 81 -22.14 -6.12 -23.24
C SER A 81 -22.86 -5.33 -24.33
N ILE A 82 -22.73 -4.00 -24.34
CA ILE A 82 -23.33 -3.12 -25.35
C ILE A 82 -22.75 -3.40 -26.73
N VAL A 83 -21.41 -3.50 -26.84
CA VAL A 83 -20.75 -3.76 -28.13
C VAL A 83 -21.13 -5.15 -28.65
N LYS A 84 -21.29 -6.15 -27.77
CA LYS A 84 -21.75 -7.48 -28.15
C LYS A 84 -23.17 -7.45 -28.72
N GLN A 85 -24.09 -6.73 -28.08
CA GLN A 85 -25.44 -6.56 -28.62
C GLN A 85 -25.44 -5.89 -30.00
N GLN A 86 -24.58 -4.88 -30.19
CA GLN A 86 -24.42 -4.23 -31.51
C GLN A 86 -23.84 -5.20 -32.55
N TYR A 87 -22.89 -6.03 -32.18
CA TYR A 87 -22.35 -7.07 -33.06
C TYR A 87 -23.44 -8.05 -33.50
N ASP A 88 -24.24 -8.54 -32.55
CA ASP A 88 -25.31 -9.51 -32.84
C ASP A 88 -26.32 -8.91 -33.86
N ILE A 89 -26.74 -7.65 -33.66
CA ILE A 89 -27.66 -6.95 -34.59
C ILE A 89 -27.03 -6.80 -35.97
N ILE A 90 -25.76 -6.44 -36.07
CA ILE A 90 -25.05 -6.25 -37.34
C ILE A 90 -24.83 -7.62 -38.02
N GLN A 91 -24.54 -8.66 -37.27
CA GLN A 91 -24.42 -10.02 -37.77
C GLN A 91 -25.71 -10.50 -38.43
N ASP A 92 -26.85 -10.24 -37.79
CA ASP A 92 -28.19 -10.61 -38.34
C ASP A 92 -28.47 -9.85 -39.64
N ARG A 93 -28.22 -8.53 -39.68
CA ARG A 93 -28.37 -7.73 -40.91
C ARG A 93 -27.45 -8.16 -42.03
N PHE A 94 -26.22 -8.61 -41.71
CA PHE A 94 -25.33 -9.18 -42.69
C PHE A 94 -25.87 -10.50 -43.29
N ASN A 95 -26.39 -11.36 -42.43
CA ASN A 95 -27.02 -12.62 -42.84
C ASN A 95 -28.23 -12.41 -43.79
N ASP A 96 -28.99 -11.30 -43.53
CA ASP A 96 -30.10 -10.86 -44.38
C ASP A 96 -29.64 -10.13 -45.67
N GLY A 97 -28.34 -9.98 -45.88
CA GLY A 97 -27.78 -9.32 -47.07
C GLY A 97 -27.91 -7.79 -47.07
N MET A 98 -28.27 -7.18 -45.92
CA MET A 98 -28.54 -5.72 -45.81
C MET A 98 -27.32 -4.86 -45.63
N ILE A 99 -26.16 -5.43 -45.21
CA ILE A 99 -24.93 -4.67 -44.94
C ILE A 99 -23.72 -5.35 -45.54
N SER A 100 -22.63 -4.60 -45.62
CA SER A 100 -21.38 -5.08 -46.21
C SER A 100 -20.55 -5.93 -45.24
N ARG A 101 -19.67 -6.80 -45.79
CA ARG A 101 -18.72 -7.58 -45.01
C ARG A 101 -17.72 -6.65 -44.25
N THR A 102 -17.44 -5.47 -44.78
CA THR A 102 -16.58 -4.51 -44.13
C THR A 102 -17.17 -3.99 -42.84
N ASP A 103 -18.50 -3.73 -42.82
CA ASP A 103 -19.21 -3.27 -41.60
C ASP A 103 -19.19 -4.35 -40.51
N LEU A 104 -19.41 -5.61 -40.91
CA LEU A 104 -19.30 -6.74 -39.98
C LEU A 104 -17.88 -6.88 -39.39
N LEU A 105 -16.82 -6.72 -40.22
CA LEU A 105 -15.44 -6.76 -39.73
C LEU A 105 -15.13 -5.61 -38.79
N MET A 106 -15.63 -4.41 -39.05
CA MET A 106 -15.44 -3.25 -38.17
C MET A 106 -16.04 -3.49 -36.78
N ILE A 107 -17.28 -3.97 -36.70
CA ILE A 107 -17.89 -4.24 -35.40
C ILE A 107 -17.24 -5.44 -34.69
N SER A 108 -16.78 -6.45 -35.43
CA SER A 108 -16.05 -7.58 -34.84
C SER A 108 -14.73 -7.13 -34.19
N THR A 109 -14.02 -6.20 -34.82
CA THR A 109 -12.79 -5.59 -34.27
C THR A 109 -13.13 -4.82 -32.98
N ARG A 110 -14.19 -4.01 -32.99
CA ARG A 110 -14.64 -3.31 -31.76
C ARG A 110 -15.01 -4.26 -30.63
N LEU A 111 -15.65 -5.38 -30.96
CA LEU A 111 -15.95 -6.41 -29.93
C LEU A 111 -14.68 -6.98 -29.32
N LYS A 112 -13.66 -7.29 -30.16
CA LYS A 112 -12.36 -7.78 -29.65
C LYS A 112 -11.61 -6.74 -28.82
N GLU A 113 -11.69 -5.46 -29.17
CA GLU A 113 -11.17 -4.37 -28.37
C GLU A 113 -11.89 -4.24 -27.01
N ALA A 114 -13.22 -4.34 -26.99
CA ALA A 114 -14.01 -4.33 -25.76
C ALA A 114 -13.69 -5.52 -24.85
N GLU A 115 -13.56 -6.72 -25.42
CA GLU A 115 -13.12 -7.92 -24.69
C GLU A 115 -11.73 -7.73 -24.07
N LEU A 116 -10.79 -7.16 -24.81
CA LEU A 116 -9.45 -6.87 -24.30
C LEU A 116 -9.47 -5.85 -23.15
N GLN A 117 -10.29 -4.80 -23.27
CA GLN A 117 -10.45 -3.80 -22.21
C GLN A 117 -11.03 -4.42 -20.94
N TYR A 118 -12.04 -5.29 -21.07
CA TYR A 118 -12.61 -6.04 -19.95
C TYR A 118 -11.53 -6.90 -19.23
N ILE A 119 -10.74 -7.66 -20.01
CA ILE A 119 -9.69 -8.51 -19.45
C ILE A 119 -8.66 -7.66 -18.69
N LYS A 120 -8.21 -6.53 -19.26
CA LYS A 120 -7.28 -5.61 -18.61
C LYS A 120 -7.88 -5.01 -17.32
N ALA A 121 -9.13 -4.57 -17.36
CA ALA A 121 -9.81 -4.02 -16.19
C ALA A 121 -9.93 -5.08 -15.08
N ARG A 122 -10.26 -6.32 -15.43
CA ARG A 122 -10.33 -7.45 -14.48
C ARG A 122 -8.97 -7.74 -13.84
N GLN A 123 -7.90 -7.76 -14.62
CA GLN A 123 -6.54 -7.97 -14.10
C GLN A 123 -6.13 -6.84 -13.14
N ASN A 124 -6.39 -5.59 -13.52
CA ASN A 124 -6.09 -4.43 -12.68
C ASN A 124 -6.84 -4.48 -11.35
N TYR A 125 -8.12 -4.85 -11.38
CA TYR A 125 -8.91 -5.03 -10.17
C TYR A 125 -8.37 -6.14 -9.28
N THR A 126 -8.02 -7.30 -9.85
CA THR A 126 -7.41 -8.40 -9.09
C THR A 126 -6.10 -7.96 -8.43
N LEU A 127 -5.22 -7.26 -9.15
CA LEU A 127 -3.98 -6.76 -8.61
C LEU A 127 -4.20 -5.69 -7.51
N ALA A 128 -5.22 -4.85 -7.67
CA ALA A 128 -5.56 -3.84 -6.65
C ALA A 128 -6.07 -4.50 -5.36
N LEU A 129 -6.90 -5.55 -5.46
CA LEU A 129 -7.34 -6.34 -4.31
C LEU A 129 -6.18 -7.05 -3.62
N GLN A 130 -5.26 -7.66 -4.37
CA GLN A 130 -4.08 -8.30 -3.79
C GLN A 130 -3.21 -7.31 -3.01
N LYS A 131 -3.02 -6.10 -3.54
CA LYS A 131 -2.29 -5.03 -2.83
C LYS A 131 -3.01 -4.62 -1.54
N LEU A 132 -4.33 -4.53 -1.57
CA LEU A 132 -5.13 -4.22 -0.38
C LEU A 132 -4.99 -5.31 0.68
N ASN A 133 -5.12 -6.59 0.30
CA ASN A 133 -4.96 -7.70 1.22
C ASN A 133 -3.56 -7.75 1.84
N ILE A 134 -2.51 -7.54 1.05
CA ILE A 134 -1.14 -7.48 1.55
C ILE A 134 -0.98 -6.35 2.57
N LEU A 135 -1.58 -5.18 2.32
CA LEU A 135 -1.53 -4.05 3.24
C LEU A 135 -2.24 -4.36 4.58
N MET A 136 -3.33 -5.13 4.52
CA MET A 136 -4.06 -5.61 5.71
C MET A 136 -3.34 -6.76 6.44
N GLY A 137 -2.25 -7.30 5.87
CA GLY A 137 -1.56 -8.47 6.42
C GLY A 137 -2.26 -9.80 6.13
N GLU A 138 -3.20 -9.80 5.19
CA GLU A 138 -3.95 -10.97 4.77
C GLU A 138 -3.30 -11.67 3.56
N GLU A 139 -3.74 -12.91 3.28
CA GLU A 139 -3.31 -13.59 2.07
C GLU A 139 -3.77 -12.84 0.82
N PRO A 140 -2.92 -12.72 -0.23
CA PRO A 140 -3.23 -11.90 -1.43
C PRO A 140 -4.54 -12.26 -2.12
N ASN A 141 -4.98 -13.52 -2.04
CA ASN A 141 -6.16 -14.02 -2.72
C ASN A 141 -7.40 -14.15 -1.82
N ASN A 142 -7.34 -13.61 -0.59
CA ASN A 142 -8.52 -13.59 0.27
C ASN A 142 -9.66 -12.81 -0.39
N PRO A 143 -10.90 -13.33 -0.34
CA PRO A 143 -12.05 -12.60 -0.87
C PRO A 143 -12.31 -11.34 -0.02
N VAL A 144 -12.48 -10.21 -0.68
CA VAL A 144 -12.91 -8.96 -0.05
C VAL A 144 -14.41 -8.83 -0.27
N ASP A 145 -15.19 -8.79 0.81
CA ASP A 145 -16.65 -8.87 0.76
C ASP A 145 -17.31 -7.70 0.03
N SER A 146 -16.85 -6.48 0.24
CA SER A 146 -17.31 -5.30 -0.50
C SER A 146 -16.38 -4.12 -0.33
N LEU A 147 -16.14 -3.40 -1.43
CA LEU A 147 -15.49 -2.10 -1.40
C LEU A 147 -16.57 -1.02 -1.48
N TYR A 148 -16.48 -0.03 -0.59
CA TYR A 148 -17.37 1.11 -0.63
C TYR A 148 -16.98 2.02 -1.80
N THR A 149 -17.89 2.22 -2.74
CA THR A 149 -17.74 3.18 -3.83
C THR A 149 -18.44 4.48 -3.44
N ILE A 150 -17.71 5.58 -3.38
CA ILE A 150 -18.33 6.90 -3.23
C ILE A 150 -19.09 7.19 -4.53
N ASP A 151 -20.38 7.39 -4.41
CA ASP A 151 -21.13 8.02 -5.48
C ASP A 151 -20.71 9.50 -5.54
N THR A 152 -19.84 9.81 -6.50
CA THR A 152 -19.22 11.13 -6.67
C THR A 152 -20.22 12.26 -6.91
N ALA A 153 -21.48 11.93 -7.14
CA ALA A 153 -22.56 12.90 -7.32
C ALA A 153 -23.02 13.60 -6.03
N SER A 154 -22.66 13.10 -4.84
CA SER A 154 -23.25 13.56 -3.58
C SER A 154 -22.28 14.10 -2.52
N ALA A 155 -20.97 14.04 -2.73
CA ALA A 155 -20.01 14.56 -1.75
C ALA A 155 -19.56 15.98 -2.13
N PRO A 156 -19.94 17.03 -1.37
CA PRO A 156 -19.30 18.34 -1.54
C PRO A 156 -17.83 18.19 -1.13
N VAL A 157 -16.94 18.33 -2.11
CA VAL A 157 -15.50 18.43 -1.84
C VAL A 157 -15.29 19.71 -1.06
N GLN A 158 -15.14 19.64 0.26
CA GLN A 158 -14.62 20.74 1.06
C GLN A 158 -13.14 20.90 0.69
N ILE A 159 -12.88 21.80 -0.24
CA ILE A 159 -11.53 22.26 -0.53
C ILE A 159 -11.09 23.04 0.73
N LEU A 160 -10.31 22.40 1.58
CA LEU A 160 -9.60 23.09 2.66
C LEU A 160 -8.75 24.17 2.01
N SER A 161 -9.03 25.45 2.31
CA SER A 161 -8.24 26.55 1.76
C SER A 161 -6.78 26.33 2.16
N LEU A 162 -5.87 26.59 1.23
CA LEU A 162 -4.41 26.49 1.44
C LEU A 162 -3.97 27.25 2.71
N GLU A 163 -4.67 28.33 3.05
CA GLU A 163 -4.46 29.14 4.26
C GLU A 163 -4.69 28.34 5.55
N ASN A 164 -5.73 27.51 5.63
CA ASN A 164 -5.99 26.67 6.78
C ASN A 164 -4.96 25.53 6.96
N VAL A 165 -4.39 25.05 5.86
CA VAL A 165 -3.33 24.03 5.89
C VAL A 165 -1.99 24.64 6.32
N LEU A 166 -1.70 25.87 5.91
CA LEU A 166 -0.47 26.57 6.25
C LEU A 166 -0.47 27.07 7.71
N GLN A 167 -1.62 27.48 8.26
CA GLN A 167 -1.74 27.87 9.66
C GLN A 167 -1.52 26.68 10.62
N ARG A 168 -1.97 25.47 10.30
CA ARG A 168 -1.71 24.27 11.10
C ARG A 168 -0.25 23.82 11.10
N ARG A 169 0.58 24.32 10.16
CA ARG A 169 2.02 24.02 10.09
C ARG A 169 2.88 25.04 10.85
N ALA A 170 2.31 26.17 11.25
CA ALA A 170 3.03 27.26 11.92
C ALA A 170 2.94 27.17 13.46
N ASP A 171 2.04 26.34 14.00
CA ASP A 171 1.91 26.01 15.42
C ASP A 171 2.65 24.69 15.75
#